data_2f902665edb99127a06e5fe3ac2e36dd
#
_entry.id   2f902665edb99127a06e5fe3ac2e36dd
#
_cell.length_a   1.000
_cell.length_b   1.000
_cell.length_c   1.000
_cell.angle_alpha   90.00
_cell.angle_beta   90.00
_cell.angle_gamma   90.00
#
_symmetry.space_group_name_H-M   'P 1'
#
loop_
_entity.id
_entity.type
_entity.pdbx_description
1 polymer ?
#
loop_
_entity_poly.entity_id
_entity_poly.type
_entity_poly.pdbx_seq_one_letter_code
_entity_poly.pdbx_strand_id
1 'polypeptide(L)'
;MESNLLLEQYSWYKKRYLDESPFKCLLNANIELNPHQINAFCAAIQALKTGGIILADEVGLGKTIEAGLVLNYVLDSGAKKVLISLPATLRKQWEIELLEKFGLHSVILDRYTVEHDISNIQHQLENREKVSIVLTSYDYSSKLIRRFRHIKWDFLIIDEAHNLRNVFHGTKRAKNLYDLTHGIPKLLLTATPLQNALTDLHGLVSFIDPRIFGSEKVFNRRFVEGGDYEELKQELLPVLYRTLRRDVGKYMAFSKRTCIT
;
A
#
# COMPACT_ATOMS: atom_id res chain seq x y z
N MET A 1 5.86 4.36 -33.97
CA MET A 1 6.62 5.61 -33.76
C MET A 1 6.56 6.12 -32.33
N GLU A 2 5.42 6.02 -31.64
CA GLU A 2 5.27 6.48 -30.23
C GLU A 2 6.01 5.61 -29.19
N SER A 3 6.15 4.31 -29.41
CA SER A 3 6.90 3.41 -28.52
C SER A 3 8.40 3.71 -28.47
N ASN A 4 8.98 4.20 -29.57
CA ASN A 4 10.40 4.61 -29.59
C ASN A 4 10.61 5.93 -28.83
N LEU A 5 9.65 6.84 -28.88
CA LEU A 5 9.74 8.12 -28.15
C LEU A 5 9.71 7.93 -26.63
N LEU A 6 8.89 6.99 -26.15
CA LEU A 6 8.82 6.60 -24.74
C LEU A 6 10.11 5.90 -24.28
N LEU A 7 10.66 5.03 -25.11
CA LEU A 7 11.95 4.37 -24.85
C LEU A 7 13.13 5.36 -24.87
N GLU A 8 13.11 6.36 -25.75
CA GLU A 8 14.11 7.43 -25.79
C GLU A 8 13.97 8.37 -24.60
N GLN A 9 12.76 8.77 -24.23
CA GLN A 9 12.51 9.56 -23.02
C GLN A 9 12.90 8.80 -21.76
N TYR A 10 12.59 7.50 -21.68
CA TYR A 10 13.00 6.63 -20.58
C TYR A 10 14.53 6.47 -20.56
N SER A 11 15.17 6.27 -21.70
CA SER A 11 16.63 6.16 -21.84
C SER A 11 17.33 7.46 -21.46
N TRP A 12 16.77 8.63 -21.85
CA TRP A 12 17.28 9.96 -21.49
C TRP A 12 17.11 10.24 -20.01
N TYR A 13 15.95 9.91 -19.44
CA TYR A 13 15.66 9.99 -18.00
C TYR A 13 16.62 9.10 -17.20
N LYS A 14 16.83 7.87 -17.69
CA LYS A 14 17.75 6.88 -17.12
C LYS A 14 19.17 7.42 -17.00
N LYS A 15 19.67 8.10 -18.03
CA LYS A 15 21.05 8.59 -18.09
C LYS A 15 21.30 9.84 -17.23
N ARG A 16 20.28 10.63 -16.94
CA ARG A 16 20.44 11.94 -16.26
C ARG A 16 20.08 11.94 -14.78
N TYR A 17 19.29 10.98 -14.30
CA TYR A 17 18.73 11.01 -12.97
C TYR A 17 18.92 9.73 -12.14
N LEU A 18 19.58 8.70 -12.67
CA LEU A 18 19.58 7.36 -12.08
C LEU A 18 20.65 7.11 -11.01
N ASP A 19 21.71 7.90 -10.95
CA ASP A 19 22.76 7.67 -9.94
C ASP A 19 22.37 8.16 -8.53
N GLU A 20 21.38 9.08 -8.43
CA GLU A 20 20.87 9.61 -7.15
C GLU A 20 19.34 9.62 -7.04
N SER A 21 18.64 8.94 -7.93
CA SER A 21 17.19 9.06 -8.12
C SER A 21 16.41 7.97 -7.38
N PRO A 22 15.23 8.29 -6.83
CA PRO A 22 14.29 7.28 -6.29
C PRO A 22 13.85 6.22 -7.31
N PHE A 23 14.15 6.42 -8.59
CA PHE A 23 13.80 5.51 -9.67
C PHE A 23 14.78 4.35 -9.87
N LYS A 24 15.91 4.32 -9.18
CA LYS A 24 16.87 3.20 -9.26
C LYS A 24 16.20 1.86 -8.86
N CYS A 25 15.34 1.89 -7.86
CA CYS A 25 14.57 0.71 -7.43
C CYS A 25 13.66 0.12 -8.51
N LEU A 26 13.22 0.94 -9.51
CA LEU A 26 12.38 0.46 -10.62
C LEU A 26 13.15 -0.44 -11.58
N LEU A 27 14.48 -0.30 -11.66
CA LEU A 27 15.33 -1.08 -12.56
C LEU A 27 15.53 -2.52 -12.08
N ASN A 28 15.34 -2.77 -10.80
CA ASN A 28 15.53 -4.08 -10.19
C ASN A 28 14.26 -4.96 -10.31
N ALA A 29 13.16 -4.41 -10.81
CA ALA A 29 11.93 -5.14 -10.98
C ALA A 29 11.90 -5.86 -12.34
N ASN A 30 11.59 -7.15 -12.32
CA ASN A 30 11.44 -7.98 -13.51
C ASN A 30 10.00 -7.87 -14.07
N ILE A 31 9.61 -6.64 -14.45
CA ILE A 31 8.26 -6.33 -14.91
C ILE A 31 8.30 -5.27 -16.01
N GLU A 32 7.31 -5.30 -16.90
CA GLU A 32 7.01 -4.17 -17.76
C GLU A 32 6.21 -3.13 -16.98
N LEU A 33 6.75 -1.92 -16.91
CA LEU A 33 6.12 -0.82 -16.18
C LEU A 33 5.13 -0.07 -17.08
N ASN A 34 3.92 0.06 -16.59
CA ASN A 34 2.90 0.90 -17.21
C ASN A 34 2.96 2.34 -16.67
N PRO A 35 2.63 3.36 -17.49
CA PRO A 35 2.70 4.76 -17.08
C PRO A 35 1.91 5.08 -15.79
N HIS A 36 0.72 4.49 -15.61
CA HIS A 36 -0.08 4.69 -14.40
C HIS A 36 0.61 4.16 -13.15
N GLN A 37 1.32 3.03 -13.23
CA GLN A 37 2.07 2.44 -12.10
C GLN A 37 3.23 3.34 -11.68
N ILE A 38 3.91 3.97 -12.65
CA ILE A 38 4.96 4.96 -12.37
C ILE A 38 4.35 6.18 -11.68
N ASN A 39 3.21 6.67 -12.15
CA ASN A 39 2.53 7.81 -11.54
C ASN A 39 2.06 7.50 -10.11
N ALA A 40 1.48 6.32 -9.89
CA ALA A 40 1.10 5.83 -8.56
C ALA A 40 2.32 5.73 -7.62
N PHE A 41 3.44 5.20 -8.11
CA PHE A 41 4.70 5.16 -7.39
C PHE A 41 5.20 6.56 -7.04
N CYS A 42 5.23 7.51 -7.98
CA CYS A 42 5.64 8.88 -7.72
C CYS A 42 4.76 9.57 -6.67
N ALA A 43 3.44 9.39 -6.75
CA ALA A 43 2.52 9.91 -5.74
C ALA A 43 2.80 9.29 -4.37
N ALA A 44 3.04 7.97 -4.32
CA ALA A 44 3.31 7.26 -3.09
C ALA A 44 4.60 7.74 -2.40
N ILE A 45 5.73 7.82 -3.11
CA ILE A 45 7.00 8.25 -2.50
C ILE A 45 6.97 9.70 -1.98
N GLN A 46 6.17 10.56 -2.59
CA GLN A 46 5.95 11.92 -2.09
C GLN A 46 5.14 11.90 -0.79
N ALA A 47 4.05 11.14 -0.75
CA ALA A 47 3.15 11.07 0.38
C ALA A 47 3.74 10.31 1.59
N LEU A 48 4.72 9.44 1.41
CA LEU A 48 5.40 8.75 2.52
C LEU A 48 6.06 9.73 3.49
N LYS A 49 6.46 10.91 3.03
CA LYS A 49 7.03 11.97 3.87
C LYS A 49 6.03 12.52 4.90
N THR A 50 4.75 12.39 4.64
CA THR A 50 3.64 12.87 5.48
C THR A 50 2.83 11.75 6.14
N GLY A 51 3.32 10.51 6.09
CA GLY A 51 2.71 9.38 6.80
C GLY A 51 2.18 8.27 5.90
N GLY A 52 1.94 8.51 4.62
CA GLY A 52 1.54 7.48 3.69
C GLY A 52 0.47 7.88 2.67
N ILE A 53 -0.06 6.89 1.95
CA ILE A 53 -1.03 7.10 0.86
C ILE A 53 -1.99 5.91 0.74
N ILE A 54 -3.15 6.18 0.17
CA ILE A 54 -4.13 5.21 -0.31
C ILE A 54 -3.99 5.11 -1.83
N LEU A 55 -3.55 3.96 -2.36
CA LEU A 55 -3.62 3.66 -3.78
C LEU A 55 -4.97 3.00 -4.07
N ALA A 56 -5.82 3.72 -4.80
CA ALA A 56 -7.22 3.36 -5.02
C ALA A 56 -7.51 2.98 -6.48
N ASP A 57 -6.53 2.45 -7.20
CA ASP A 57 -6.62 2.03 -8.58
C ASP A 57 -7.64 0.90 -8.76
N GLU A 58 -8.36 0.92 -9.87
CA GLU A 58 -9.35 -0.10 -10.19
C GLU A 58 -8.74 -1.52 -10.23
N VAL A 59 -9.58 -2.52 -10.03
CA VAL A 59 -9.17 -3.93 -10.07
C VAL A 59 -8.50 -4.26 -11.41
N GLY A 60 -7.36 -4.95 -11.37
CA GLY A 60 -6.62 -5.38 -12.57
C GLY A 60 -5.65 -4.35 -13.13
N LEU A 61 -5.43 -3.20 -12.48
CA LEU A 61 -4.42 -2.22 -12.85
C LEU A 61 -3.04 -2.50 -12.24
N GLY A 62 -2.93 -3.50 -11.37
CA GLY A 62 -1.64 -3.95 -10.84
C GLY A 62 -1.23 -3.28 -9.53
N LYS A 63 -2.17 -3.05 -8.60
CA LYS A 63 -1.85 -2.49 -7.26
C LYS A 63 -0.74 -3.24 -6.52
N THR A 64 -0.65 -4.57 -6.67
CA THR A 64 0.47 -5.36 -6.09
C THR A 64 1.82 -4.95 -6.70
N ILE A 65 1.82 -4.60 -8.00
CA ILE A 65 3.03 -4.10 -8.68
C ILE A 65 3.39 -2.72 -8.11
N GLU A 66 2.44 -1.81 -8.02
CA GLU A 66 2.65 -0.49 -7.43
C GLU A 66 3.20 -0.58 -6.00
N ALA A 67 2.61 -1.47 -5.20
CA ALA A 67 3.08 -1.72 -3.84
C ALA A 67 4.49 -2.32 -3.80
N GLY A 68 4.83 -3.24 -4.71
CA GLY A 68 6.17 -3.80 -4.83
C GLY A 68 7.22 -2.76 -5.22
N LEU A 69 6.87 -1.82 -6.11
CA LEU A 69 7.75 -0.69 -6.46
C LEU A 69 8.01 0.22 -5.25
N VAL A 70 6.96 0.57 -4.51
CA VAL A 70 7.07 1.36 -3.27
C VAL A 70 7.88 0.61 -2.22
N LEU A 71 7.67 -0.71 -2.11
CA LEU A 71 8.42 -1.56 -1.18
C LEU A 71 9.91 -1.57 -1.50
N ASN A 72 10.30 -1.74 -2.77
CA ASN A 72 11.69 -1.64 -3.19
C ASN A 72 12.30 -0.28 -2.81
N TYR A 73 11.57 0.81 -3.07
CA TYR A 73 12.03 2.14 -2.70
C TYR A 73 12.27 2.31 -1.20
N VAL A 74 11.35 1.87 -0.34
CA VAL A 74 11.52 2.02 1.11
C VAL A 74 12.65 1.14 1.66
N LEU A 75 12.89 -0.04 1.06
CA LEU A 75 14.01 -0.91 1.42
C LEU A 75 15.34 -0.28 1.00
N ASP A 76 15.44 0.25 -0.21
CA ASP A 76 16.62 0.98 -0.70
C ASP A 76 16.87 2.24 0.14
N SER A 77 15.82 2.87 0.68
CA SER A 77 15.90 4.00 1.59
C SER A 77 16.27 3.62 3.03
N GLY A 78 16.52 2.33 3.30
CA GLY A 78 17.02 1.84 4.58
C GLY A 78 16.00 1.17 5.50
N ALA A 79 14.74 1.03 5.08
CA ALA A 79 13.77 0.24 5.84
C ALA A 79 14.22 -1.22 5.96
N LYS A 80 14.06 -1.80 7.15
CA LYS A 80 14.47 -3.18 7.44
C LYS A 80 13.30 -4.07 7.85
N LYS A 81 12.29 -3.52 8.50
CA LYS A 81 11.15 -4.27 9.05
C LYS A 81 9.86 -3.80 8.42
N VAL A 82 9.34 -4.60 7.50
CA VAL A 82 8.11 -4.31 6.76
C VAL A 82 7.04 -5.33 7.11
N LEU A 83 5.86 -4.82 7.47
CA LEU A 83 4.69 -5.64 7.73
C LEU A 83 3.68 -5.45 6.60
N ILE A 84 3.25 -6.54 5.97
CA ILE A 84 2.20 -6.55 4.97
C ILE A 84 0.98 -7.27 5.54
N SER A 85 -0.07 -6.52 5.79
CA SER A 85 -1.33 -6.99 6.34
C SER A 85 -2.37 -7.12 5.23
N LEU A 86 -2.90 -8.33 5.03
CA LEU A 86 -3.74 -8.65 3.88
C LEU A 86 -4.75 -9.77 4.17
N PRO A 87 -5.75 -10.02 3.31
CA PRO A 87 -6.61 -11.19 3.42
C PRO A 87 -5.80 -12.49 3.45
N ALA A 88 -6.17 -13.40 4.34
CA ALA A 88 -5.41 -14.64 4.54
C ALA A 88 -5.22 -15.47 3.24
N THR A 89 -6.19 -15.41 2.33
CA THR A 89 -6.18 -16.10 1.03
C THR A 89 -5.16 -15.55 0.05
N LEU A 90 -4.74 -14.30 0.20
CA LEU A 90 -3.81 -13.63 -0.72
C LEU A 90 -2.34 -13.76 -0.31
N ARG A 91 -2.05 -14.26 0.90
CA ARG A 91 -0.68 -14.31 1.44
C ARG A 91 0.28 -15.06 0.52
N LYS A 92 -0.13 -16.22 0.01
CA LYS A 92 0.73 -17.05 -0.85
C LYS A 92 0.96 -16.41 -2.22
N GLN A 93 -0.07 -15.76 -2.77
CA GLN A 93 0.04 -15.02 -4.02
C GLN A 93 1.03 -13.86 -3.86
N TRP A 94 0.94 -13.08 -2.78
CA TRP A 94 1.85 -11.99 -2.50
C TRP A 94 3.31 -12.46 -2.33
N GLU A 95 3.53 -13.58 -1.62
CA GLU A 95 4.86 -14.17 -1.46
C GLU A 95 5.49 -14.51 -2.81
N ILE A 96 4.72 -15.15 -3.70
CA ILE A 96 5.17 -15.52 -5.05
C ILE A 96 5.45 -14.24 -5.88
N GLU A 97 4.52 -13.29 -5.91
CA GLU A 97 4.67 -12.06 -6.69
C GLU A 97 5.87 -11.22 -6.23
N LEU A 98 6.11 -11.10 -4.93
CA LEU A 98 7.27 -10.40 -4.39
C LEU A 98 8.57 -11.07 -4.82
N LEU A 99 8.63 -12.39 -4.79
CA LEU A 99 9.82 -13.13 -5.19
C LEU A 99 10.06 -13.05 -6.71
N GLU A 100 9.05 -13.37 -7.52
CA GLU A 100 9.21 -13.47 -8.98
C GLU A 100 9.42 -12.13 -9.66
N LYS A 101 8.68 -11.09 -9.21
CA LYS A 101 8.69 -9.78 -9.85
C LYS A 101 9.76 -8.83 -9.28
N PHE A 102 10.09 -8.98 -8.01
CA PHE A 102 10.95 -8.03 -7.30
C PHE A 102 12.19 -8.68 -6.66
N GLY A 103 12.32 -10.00 -6.69
CA GLY A 103 13.40 -10.72 -6.03
C GLY A 103 13.37 -10.60 -4.50
N LEU A 104 12.23 -10.23 -3.93
CA LEU A 104 12.06 -9.97 -2.50
C LEU A 104 11.57 -11.21 -1.77
N HIS A 105 12.40 -11.70 -0.86
CA HIS A 105 12.01 -12.79 0.03
C HIS A 105 11.13 -12.28 1.16
N SER A 106 9.99 -12.93 1.37
CA SER A 106 9.05 -12.62 2.45
C SER A 106 8.73 -13.87 3.27
N VAL A 107 8.22 -13.68 4.47
CA VAL A 107 7.86 -14.76 5.39
C VAL A 107 6.38 -14.62 5.75
N ILE A 108 5.62 -15.69 5.56
CA ILE A 108 4.23 -15.75 6.01
C ILE A 108 4.23 -16.10 7.50
N LEU A 109 3.75 -15.16 8.32
CA LEU A 109 3.54 -15.38 9.74
C LEU A 109 2.05 -15.51 10.06
N ASP A 110 1.71 -16.64 10.61
CA ASP A 110 0.39 -16.94 11.16
C ASP A 110 0.54 -17.65 12.51
N ARG A 111 -0.59 -18.11 13.06
CA ARG A 111 -0.57 -18.79 14.33
C ARG A 111 0.31 -20.03 14.31
N TYR A 112 0.22 -20.83 13.26
CA TYR A 112 0.96 -22.08 13.12
C TYR A 112 2.47 -21.83 13.05
N THR A 113 2.91 -20.96 12.14
CA THR A 113 4.34 -20.66 11.95
C THR A 113 4.97 -20.08 13.21
N VAL A 114 4.27 -19.18 13.91
CA VAL A 114 4.80 -18.56 15.13
C VAL A 114 4.83 -19.54 16.32
N GLU A 115 3.89 -20.47 16.44
CA GLU A 115 3.90 -21.48 17.51
C GLU A 115 4.99 -22.54 17.30
N HIS A 116 5.37 -22.85 16.05
CA HIS A 116 6.34 -23.89 15.75
C HIS A 116 7.79 -23.38 15.61
N ASP A 117 8.00 -22.11 15.27
CA ASP A 117 9.33 -21.57 14.98
C ASP A 117 9.57 -20.18 15.61
N ILE A 118 9.03 -19.98 16.81
CA ILE A 118 9.06 -18.69 17.48
C ILE A 118 10.47 -18.14 17.70
N SER A 119 11.42 -18.99 18.07
CA SER A 119 12.79 -18.57 18.39
C SER A 119 13.54 -18.05 17.15
N ASN A 120 13.37 -18.72 16.01
CA ASN A 120 13.97 -18.29 14.75
C ASN A 120 13.33 -17.01 14.23
N ILE A 121 12.00 -16.93 14.29
CA ILE A 121 11.26 -15.72 13.93
C ILE A 121 11.69 -14.54 14.79
N GLN A 122 11.77 -14.72 16.09
CA GLN A 122 12.21 -13.69 17.01
C GLN A 122 13.64 -13.22 16.67
N HIS A 123 14.56 -14.15 16.51
CA HIS A 123 15.94 -13.83 16.11
C HIS A 123 16.02 -13.07 14.78
N GLN A 124 15.21 -13.44 13.78
CA GLN A 124 15.16 -12.74 12.51
C GLN A 124 14.58 -11.32 12.64
N LEU A 125 13.54 -11.14 13.44
CA LEU A 125 12.91 -9.84 13.64
C LEU A 125 13.75 -8.91 14.52
N GLU A 126 14.47 -9.45 15.50
CA GLU A 126 15.35 -8.69 16.40
C GLU A 126 16.66 -8.26 15.73
N ASN A 127 17.12 -9.01 14.72
CA ASN A 127 18.31 -8.60 13.95
C ASN A 127 17.99 -7.35 13.11
N ARG A 128 18.47 -6.20 13.57
CA ARG A 128 18.22 -4.88 12.96
C ARG A 128 18.87 -4.72 11.58
N GLU A 129 19.93 -5.43 11.30
CA GLU A 129 20.64 -5.36 10.02
C GLU A 129 19.93 -6.18 8.92
N LYS A 130 19.15 -7.18 9.32
CA LYS A 130 18.48 -8.07 8.38
C LYS A 130 17.14 -7.48 7.93
N VAL A 131 16.96 -7.41 6.61
CA VAL A 131 15.64 -7.11 6.01
C VAL A 131 14.67 -8.26 6.35
N SER A 132 13.48 -7.91 6.79
CA SER A 132 12.40 -8.84 7.09
C SER A 132 11.09 -8.29 6.55
N ILE A 133 10.53 -8.94 5.54
CA ILE A 133 9.22 -8.65 4.97
C ILE A 133 8.26 -9.72 5.48
N VAL A 134 7.29 -9.31 6.26
CA VAL A 134 6.36 -10.21 6.94
C VAL A 134 4.98 -10.08 6.33
N LEU A 135 4.43 -11.19 5.82
CA LEU A 135 3.06 -11.31 5.32
C LEU A 135 2.18 -11.91 6.40
N THR A 136 1.07 -11.27 6.73
CA THR A 136 0.16 -11.77 7.76
C THR A 136 -1.27 -11.32 7.53
N SER A 137 -2.25 -12.01 8.16
CA SER A 137 -3.65 -11.59 8.08
C SER A 137 -3.93 -10.42 9.03
N TYR A 138 -4.99 -9.64 8.78
CA TYR A 138 -5.40 -8.54 9.66
C TYR A 138 -5.57 -8.95 11.13
N ASP A 139 -6.19 -10.12 11.35
CA ASP A 139 -6.43 -10.63 12.70
C ASP A 139 -5.13 -10.98 13.43
N TYR A 140 -4.14 -11.45 12.65
CA TYR A 140 -2.86 -11.83 13.22
C TYR A 140 -1.88 -10.65 13.32
N SER A 141 -1.98 -9.63 12.45
CA SER A 141 -1.14 -8.42 12.49
C SER A 141 -1.13 -7.78 13.87
N SER A 142 -2.31 -7.59 14.47
CA SER A 142 -2.42 -6.99 15.81
C SER A 142 -1.78 -7.85 16.90
N LYS A 143 -1.90 -9.18 16.80
CA LYS A 143 -1.26 -10.12 17.73
C LYS A 143 0.25 -10.10 17.58
N LEU A 144 0.72 -10.08 16.33
CA LEU A 144 2.14 -10.04 16.00
C LEU A 144 2.80 -8.76 16.52
N ILE A 145 2.20 -7.60 16.24
CA ILE A 145 2.72 -6.30 16.70
C ILE A 145 2.78 -6.25 18.23
N ARG A 146 1.75 -6.74 18.94
CA ARG A 146 1.74 -6.80 20.40
C ARG A 146 2.80 -7.76 20.96
N ARG A 147 2.98 -8.92 20.33
CA ARG A 147 3.96 -9.93 20.76
C ARG A 147 5.39 -9.41 20.59
N PHE A 148 5.65 -8.75 19.48
CA PHE A 148 6.95 -8.18 19.11
C PHE A 148 6.95 -6.66 19.25
N ARG A 149 6.35 -6.12 20.33
CA ARG A 149 6.23 -4.67 20.57
C ARG A 149 7.56 -3.92 20.66
N HIS A 150 8.65 -4.63 20.89
CA HIS A 150 10.01 -4.09 20.90
C HIS A 150 10.61 -3.95 19.49
N ILE A 151 10.02 -4.59 18.49
CA ILE A 151 10.42 -4.45 17.10
C ILE A 151 9.87 -3.13 16.56
N LYS A 152 10.77 -2.29 16.07
CA LYS A 152 10.39 -1.09 15.35
C LYS A 152 10.08 -1.48 13.90
N TRP A 153 8.79 -1.41 13.54
CA TRP A 153 8.36 -1.55 12.15
C TRP A 153 8.62 -0.25 11.40
N ASP A 154 9.29 -0.34 10.26
CA ASP A 154 9.67 0.83 9.46
C ASP A 154 8.61 1.20 8.45
N PHE A 155 7.82 0.22 7.97
CA PHE A 155 6.81 0.41 6.96
C PHE A 155 5.67 -0.61 7.08
N LEU A 156 4.46 -0.19 6.73
CA LEU A 156 3.27 -1.02 6.73
C LEU A 156 2.56 -0.94 5.38
N ILE A 157 2.25 -2.10 4.79
CA ILE A 157 1.32 -2.20 3.66
C ILE A 157 0.05 -2.88 4.14
N ILE A 158 -1.10 -2.32 3.78
CA ILE A 158 -2.42 -2.92 4.03
C ILE A 158 -3.10 -3.13 2.69
N ASP A 159 -3.21 -4.37 2.26
CA ASP A 159 -3.96 -4.71 1.05
C ASP A 159 -5.45 -4.90 1.36
N GLU A 160 -6.31 -4.62 0.38
CA GLU A 160 -7.77 -4.62 0.52
C GLU A 160 -8.23 -3.82 1.76
N ALA A 161 -7.64 -2.63 1.92
CA ALA A 161 -7.80 -1.78 3.11
C ALA A 161 -9.26 -1.40 3.39
N HIS A 162 -10.16 -1.48 2.40
CA HIS A 162 -11.60 -1.28 2.59
C HIS A 162 -12.21 -2.19 3.67
N ASN A 163 -11.59 -3.34 3.96
CA ASN A 163 -12.00 -4.22 5.05
C ASN A 163 -11.78 -3.61 6.45
N LEU A 164 -11.00 -2.54 6.54
CA LEU A 164 -10.65 -1.86 7.79
C LEU A 164 -11.26 -0.45 7.90
N ARG A 165 -12.06 0.00 6.93
CA ARG A 165 -12.65 1.36 6.89
C ARG A 165 -13.44 1.76 8.12
N ASN A 166 -14.13 0.80 8.76
CA ASN A 166 -14.94 1.06 9.95
C ASN A 166 -14.10 1.07 11.25
N VAL A 167 -13.03 1.88 11.27
CA VAL A 167 -12.10 1.94 12.40
C VAL A 167 -12.79 2.35 13.69
N PHE A 168 -13.71 3.30 13.62
CA PHE A 168 -14.34 3.92 14.78
C PHE A 168 -15.64 3.22 15.22
N HIS A 169 -16.36 2.57 14.30
CA HIS A 169 -17.67 1.95 14.53
C HIS A 169 -17.70 0.45 14.24
N GLY A 170 -16.59 -0.11 13.80
CA GLY A 170 -16.54 -1.48 13.31
C GLY A 170 -15.93 -2.48 14.28
N THR A 171 -15.25 -3.44 13.70
CA THR A 171 -14.69 -4.57 14.41
C THR A 171 -13.51 -4.13 15.29
N LYS A 172 -13.35 -4.79 16.45
CA LYS A 172 -12.16 -4.65 17.31
C LYS A 172 -10.86 -4.83 16.54
N ARG A 173 -10.90 -5.57 15.40
CA ARG A 173 -9.77 -5.82 14.52
C ARG A 173 -9.24 -4.52 13.87
N ALA A 174 -10.10 -3.74 13.23
CA ALA A 174 -9.71 -2.49 12.58
C ALA A 174 -9.15 -1.49 13.60
N LYS A 175 -9.84 -1.31 14.72
CA LYS A 175 -9.40 -0.43 15.81
C LYS A 175 -8.06 -0.86 16.40
N ASN A 176 -7.89 -2.14 16.69
CA ASN A 176 -6.62 -2.66 17.22
C ASN A 176 -5.45 -2.42 16.27
N LEU A 177 -5.64 -2.64 14.97
CA LEU A 177 -4.59 -2.43 13.99
C LEU A 177 -4.27 -0.93 13.86
N TYR A 178 -5.30 -0.09 13.83
CA TYR A 178 -5.15 1.36 13.83
C TYR A 178 -4.31 1.85 15.04
N ASP A 179 -4.71 1.49 16.24
CA ASP A 179 -4.05 1.92 17.49
C ASP A 179 -2.57 1.46 17.55
N LEU A 180 -2.29 0.25 17.06
CA LEU A 180 -0.96 -0.34 17.12
C LEU A 180 -0.01 0.13 15.99
N THR A 181 -0.54 0.72 14.95
CA THR A 181 0.25 1.15 13.78
C THR A 181 0.38 2.67 13.68
N HIS A 182 -0.05 3.38 14.71
CA HIS A 182 0.09 4.84 14.75
C HIS A 182 1.56 5.27 14.60
N GLY A 183 1.81 6.26 13.74
CA GLY A 183 3.17 6.78 13.47
C GLY A 183 4.05 5.90 12.55
N ILE A 184 3.60 4.71 12.13
CA ILE A 184 4.31 3.94 11.12
C ILE A 184 3.88 4.43 9.74
N PRO A 185 4.80 4.78 8.81
CA PRO A 185 4.46 5.11 7.43
C PRO A 185 3.71 3.96 6.75
N LYS A 186 2.65 4.28 5.98
CA LYS A 186 1.73 3.27 5.45
C LYS A 186 1.42 3.43 3.98
N LEU A 187 1.20 2.30 3.33
CA LEU A 187 0.59 2.18 2.02
C LEU A 187 -0.70 1.37 2.14
N LEU A 188 -1.82 1.99 1.84
CA LEU A 188 -3.12 1.32 1.80
C LEU A 188 -3.50 1.03 0.36
N LEU A 189 -3.88 -0.21 0.06
CA LEU A 189 -4.32 -0.62 -1.27
C LEU A 189 -5.81 -0.96 -1.22
N THR A 190 -6.59 -0.40 -2.12
CA THR A 190 -8.01 -0.75 -2.24
C THR A 190 -8.54 -0.38 -3.62
N ALA A 191 -9.44 -1.16 -4.18
CA ALA A 191 -10.15 -0.77 -5.39
C ALA A 191 -11.40 0.07 -5.10
N THR A 192 -11.87 0.06 -3.86
CA THR A 192 -13.13 0.66 -3.43
C THR A 192 -12.93 1.51 -2.17
N PRO A 193 -12.26 2.67 -2.28
CA PRO A 193 -12.01 3.54 -1.12
C PRO A 193 -13.32 4.11 -0.53
N LEU A 194 -14.33 4.24 -1.37
CA LEU A 194 -15.68 4.66 -1.04
C LEU A 194 -16.65 3.57 -1.52
N GLN A 195 -17.41 2.97 -0.63
CA GLN A 195 -18.36 1.92 -0.99
C GLN A 195 -19.79 2.25 -0.55
N ASN A 196 -20.00 2.59 0.71
CA ASN A 196 -21.33 2.80 1.27
C ASN A 196 -21.59 4.25 1.70
N ALA A 197 -20.59 4.90 2.29
CA ALA A 197 -20.72 6.26 2.80
C ALA A 197 -19.37 6.99 2.80
N LEU A 198 -19.41 8.33 2.78
CA LEU A 198 -18.21 9.17 2.89
C LEU A 198 -17.40 8.88 4.16
N THR A 199 -18.03 8.41 5.22
CA THR A 199 -17.37 7.98 6.46
C THR A 199 -16.40 6.80 6.27
N ASP A 200 -16.60 5.98 5.24
CA ASP A 200 -15.63 4.93 4.85
C ASP A 200 -14.27 5.55 4.55
N LEU A 201 -14.27 6.69 3.84
CA LEU A 201 -13.08 7.44 3.47
C LEU A 201 -12.40 8.07 4.68
N HIS A 202 -13.18 8.65 5.60
CA HIS A 202 -12.68 9.16 6.88
C HIS A 202 -11.90 8.07 7.63
N GLY A 203 -12.46 6.87 7.74
CA GLY A 203 -11.81 5.73 8.39
C GLY A 203 -10.47 5.35 7.75
N LEU A 204 -10.40 5.29 6.41
CA LEU A 204 -9.17 4.94 5.69
C LEU A 204 -8.10 6.04 5.80
N VAL A 205 -8.49 7.31 5.63
CA VAL A 205 -7.54 8.44 5.74
C VAL A 205 -7.00 8.56 7.16
N SER A 206 -7.82 8.26 8.17
CA SER A 206 -7.37 8.25 9.57
C SER A 206 -6.25 7.24 9.84
N PHE A 207 -6.15 6.14 9.07
CA PHE A 207 -4.99 5.24 9.15
C PHE A 207 -3.69 5.92 8.73
N ILE A 208 -3.75 6.82 7.75
CA ILE A 208 -2.59 7.59 7.32
C ILE A 208 -2.26 8.67 8.33
N ASP A 209 -3.19 9.62 8.51
CA ASP A 209 -3.08 10.68 9.49
C ASP A 209 -4.47 11.13 9.96
N PRO A 210 -4.82 10.91 11.24
CA PRO A 210 -6.11 11.30 11.78
C PRO A 210 -6.31 12.83 11.83
N ARG A 211 -5.24 13.62 11.69
CA ARG A 211 -5.30 15.09 11.72
C ARG A 211 -5.87 15.69 10.44
N ILE A 212 -5.83 14.98 9.31
CA ILE A 212 -6.31 15.47 8.01
C ILE A 212 -7.78 15.86 8.09
N PHE A 213 -8.62 14.95 8.55
CA PHE A 213 -10.06 15.21 8.67
C PHE A 213 -10.53 15.51 10.10
N GLY A 214 -9.66 15.31 11.08
CA GLY A 214 -10.00 15.44 12.49
C GLY A 214 -11.02 14.38 12.95
N SER A 215 -11.90 14.74 13.91
CA SER A 215 -12.90 13.79 14.39
C SER A 215 -13.98 13.53 13.34
N GLU A 216 -14.58 12.34 13.40
CA GLU A 216 -15.71 11.97 12.53
C GLU A 216 -16.87 12.97 12.59
N LYS A 217 -17.13 13.56 13.75
CA LYS A 217 -18.15 14.59 13.91
C LYS A 217 -17.84 15.84 13.09
N VAL A 218 -16.55 16.24 13.03
CA VAL A 218 -16.10 17.37 12.19
C VAL A 218 -16.22 17.02 10.73
N PHE A 219 -15.76 15.84 10.34
CA PHE A 219 -15.87 15.34 8.98
C PHE A 219 -17.33 15.31 8.48
N ASN A 220 -18.23 14.74 9.27
CA ASN A 220 -19.66 14.65 8.90
C ASN A 220 -20.26 16.04 8.70
N ARG A 221 -20.00 16.99 9.60
CA ARG A 221 -20.50 18.36 9.48
C ARG A 221 -20.00 19.05 8.20
N ARG A 222 -18.72 18.88 7.84
CA ARG A 222 -18.13 19.53 6.66
C ARG A 222 -18.58 18.88 5.36
N PHE A 223 -18.51 17.57 5.27
CA PHE A 223 -18.56 16.87 3.97
C PHE A 223 -19.84 16.06 3.77
N VAL A 224 -20.47 15.53 4.82
CA VAL A 224 -21.71 14.76 4.69
C VAL A 224 -22.93 15.68 4.73
N GLU A 225 -22.98 16.58 5.70
CA GLU A 225 -24.09 17.52 5.90
C GLU A 225 -23.86 18.80 5.10
N GLY A 226 -22.62 19.33 5.11
CA GLY A 226 -22.24 20.58 4.44
C GLY A 226 -22.05 20.45 2.93
N GLY A 227 -21.74 19.24 2.44
CA GLY A 227 -21.61 18.97 1.00
C GLY A 227 -20.40 19.61 0.32
N ASP A 228 -19.37 20.00 1.05
CA ASP A 228 -18.17 20.63 0.47
C ASP A 228 -17.23 19.60 -0.16
N TYR A 229 -17.66 19.08 -1.32
CA TYR A 229 -16.93 18.03 -2.03
C TYR A 229 -15.68 18.53 -2.75
N GLU A 230 -15.58 19.81 -3.08
CA GLU A 230 -14.37 20.36 -3.70
C GLU A 230 -13.27 20.53 -2.65
N GLU A 231 -13.60 20.95 -1.44
CA GLU A 231 -12.64 20.97 -0.32
C GLU A 231 -12.19 19.56 0.03
N LEU A 232 -13.12 18.58 0.10
CA LEU A 232 -12.81 17.17 0.33
C LEU A 232 -11.81 16.64 -0.70
N LYS A 233 -12.01 16.96 -1.97
CA LYS A 233 -11.09 16.58 -3.04
C LYS A 233 -9.68 17.14 -2.80
N GLN A 234 -9.56 18.41 -2.45
CA GLN A 234 -8.27 19.05 -2.21
C GLN A 234 -7.54 18.42 -1.02
N GLU A 235 -8.26 18.11 0.05
CA GLU A 235 -7.67 17.44 1.22
C GLU A 235 -7.26 15.99 0.93
N LEU A 236 -7.89 15.32 -0.05
CA LEU A 236 -7.54 13.97 -0.47
C LEU A 236 -6.33 13.89 -1.40
N LEU A 237 -6.05 14.92 -2.19
CA LEU A 237 -4.96 14.90 -3.18
C LEU A 237 -3.62 14.41 -2.63
N PRO A 238 -3.15 14.82 -1.43
CA PRO A 238 -1.86 14.39 -0.90
C PRO A 238 -1.87 12.96 -0.35
N VAL A 239 -3.03 12.35 -0.10
CA VAL A 239 -3.15 11.06 0.61
C VAL A 239 -3.92 9.98 -0.14
N LEU A 240 -4.45 10.29 -1.31
CA LEU A 240 -5.18 9.32 -2.14
C LEU A 240 -4.82 9.50 -3.62
N TYR A 241 -4.38 8.42 -4.24
CA TYR A 241 -4.16 8.35 -5.68
C TYR A 241 -5.07 7.29 -6.30
N ARG A 242 -5.65 7.59 -7.45
CA ARG A 242 -6.57 6.69 -8.13
C ARG A 242 -6.47 6.78 -9.65
N THR A 243 -6.30 5.62 -10.28
CA THR A 243 -6.39 5.44 -11.74
C THR A 243 -7.65 4.66 -12.10
N LEU A 244 -8.34 5.08 -13.15
CA LEU A 244 -9.50 4.37 -13.67
C LEU A 244 -9.12 3.62 -14.97
N ARG A 245 -9.75 2.48 -15.22
CA ARG A 245 -9.52 1.70 -16.45
C ARG A 245 -9.71 2.50 -17.72
N ARG A 246 -10.69 3.42 -17.74
CA ARG A 246 -10.94 4.30 -18.89
C ARG A 246 -9.74 5.20 -19.21
N ASP A 247 -8.95 5.58 -18.22
CA ASP A 247 -7.83 6.50 -18.37
C ASP A 247 -6.60 5.79 -18.96
N VAL A 248 -6.51 4.48 -18.77
CA VAL A 248 -5.41 3.64 -19.26
C VAL A 248 -5.74 2.82 -20.52
N GLY A 249 -6.99 2.86 -20.97
CA GLY A 249 -7.46 2.12 -22.15
C GLY A 249 -6.75 2.45 -23.46
N LYS A 250 -5.95 3.52 -23.50
CA LYS A 250 -5.13 3.91 -24.64
C LYS A 250 -3.89 3.03 -24.85
N TYR A 251 -3.40 2.41 -23.77
CA TYR A 251 -2.16 1.59 -23.77
C TYR A 251 -2.31 0.22 -23.11
N MET A 252 -3.44 -0.06 -22.47
CA MET A 252 -3.75 -1.38 -21.90
C MET A 252 -4.97 -1.99 -22.58
N ALA A 253 -4.81 -3.21 -23.09
CA ALA A 253 -5.93 -4.00 -23.59
C ALA A 253 -6.56 -4.79 -22.43
N PHE A 254 -7.85 -4.57 -22.17
CA PHE A 254 -8.61 -5.36 -21.21
C PHE A 254 -9.44 -6.44 -21.93
N SER A 255 -9.42 -7.67 -21.40
CA SER A 255 -10.33 -8.71 -21.88
C SER A 255 -11.78 -8.28 -21.63
N LYS A 256 -12.59 -8.31 -22.68
CA LYS A 256 -14.04 -8.08 -22.54
C LYS A 256 -14.65 -9.26 -21.76
N ARG A 257 -15.22 -8.99 -20.60
CA ARG A 257 -16.08 -9.97 -19.92
C ARG A 257 -17.38 -10.10 -20.72
N THR A 258 -17.57 -11.19 -21.40
CA THR A 258 -18.89 -11.58 -21.92
C THR A 258 -19.63 -12.31 -20.80
N CYS A 259 -20.69 -11.68 -20.29
CA CYS A 259 -21.64 -12.44 -19.45
C CYS A 259 -22.35 -13.42 -20.38
N ILE A 260 -22.12 -14.71 -20.21
CA ILE A 260 -22.97 -15.75 -20.79
C ILE A 260 -24.16 -15.83 -19.83
N THR A 261 -25.30 -15.30 -20.28
CA THR A 261 -26.61 -15.46 -19.62
C THR A 261 -27.14 -16.85 -19.88
#